data_f45a2d4bfe227a6f95b90c417b121c99
#
_entry.id   f45a2d4bfe227a6f95b90c417b121c99
#
_cell.length_a   1.000
_cell.length_b   1.000
_cell.length_c   1.000
_cell.angle_alpha   90.00
_cell.angle_beta   90.00
_cell.angle_gamma   90.00
#
_symmetry.space_group_name_H-M   'P 1'
#
loop_
_entity.id
_entity.type
_entity.pdbx_description
1 polymer ?
#
loop_
_entity_poly.entity_id
_entity_poly.type
_entity_poly.pdbx_seq_one_letter_code
_entity_poly.pdbx_strand_id
1 'polypeptide(L)'
;KATPLEDSFACNFNVLIGGQPRVLGVRQILLEWIAFRSECVRRRTYYDLQGKQKRLHLLRGLEAILLDIDKAIEIVRNTAEESEVVPNLMIGFGIDEVQAEYVAEIKLRHLNREYILKRTEEIEELEKAIADLEDVLKRPARIRKIIMTELGDVAKKYGSPRKTEILYDLPDDSAADEQNEIPDY
;
A
#
# COMPACT_ATOMS: atom_id res chain seq x y z
N LYS A 1 -48.55 15.90 17.33
CA LYS A 1 -48.05 14.63 17.89
C LYS A 1 -48.68 14.44 19.26
N ALA A 2 -49.42 13.37 19.45
CA ALA A 2 -50.10 13.07 20.73
C ALA A 2 -49.17 12.41 21.76
N THR A 3 -48.06 11.79 21.29
CA THR A 3 -47.06 11.09 22.13
C THR A 3 -45.67 11.27 21.60
N PRO A 4 -44.59 11.13 22.41
CA PRO A 4 -43.19 11.18 21.96
C PRO A 4 -42.69 9.86 21.34
N LEU A 5 -43.59 8.95 20.93
CA LEU A 5 -43.23 7.63 20.38
C LEU A 5 -42.73 7.71 18.92
N GLU A 6 -43.07 8.78 18.22
CA GLU A 6 -42.61 9.05 16.88
C GLU A 6 -41.79 10.34 16.84
N ASP A 7 -40.56 10.25 16.36
CA ASP A 7 -39.70 11.40 16.20
C ASP A 7 -38.94 11.33 14.87
N SER A 8 -38.53 12.48 14.35
CA SER A 8 -37.75 12.60 13.12
C SER A 8 -36.40 13.25 13.42
N PHE A 9 -35.35 12.64 12.96
CA PHE A 9 -34.01 13.16 13.07
C PHE A 9 -33.47 13.58 11.69
N ALA A 10 -33.17 14.86 11.53
CA ALA A 10 -32.59 15.39 10.30
C ALA A 10 -31.07 15.17 10.29
N CYS A 11 -30.59 14.30 9.41
CA CYS A 11 -29.15 14.08 9.21
C CYS A 11 -28.58 15.15 8.29
N ASN A 12 -27.76 16.05 8.83
CA ASN A 12 -27.03 17.06 8.08
C ASN A 12 -25.52 16.86 8.30
N PHE A 13 -24.86 16.17 7.36
CA PHE A 13 -23.43 15.87 7.46
C PHE A 13 -22.60 16.97 6.77
N ASN A 14 -22.00 17.84 7.57
CA ASN A 14 -21.01 18.80 7.12
C ASN A 14 -19.61 18.16 7.19
N VAL A 15 -18.95 18.01 6.04
CA VAL A 15 -17.63 17.38 5.91
C VAL A 15 -16.68 18.27 5.14
N LEU A 16 -15.37 18.09 5.36
CA LEU A 16 -14.32 18.76 4.61
C LEU A 16 -13.79 17.83 3.51
N ILE A 17 -13.94 18.24 2.26
CA ILE A 17 -13.37 17.55 1.09
C ILE A 17 -12.38 18.46 0.41
N GLY A 18 -11.11 18.06 0.39
CA GLY A 18 -10.04 18.89 -0.17
C GLY A 18 -9.89 20.26 0.52
N GLY A 19 -10.19 20.33 1.82
CA GLY A 19 -10.17 21.58 2.58
C GLY A 19 -11.43 22.46 2.41
N GLN A 20 -12.39 22.06 1.58
CA GLN A 20 -13.63 22.80 1.33
C GLN A 20 -14.80 22.17 2.11
N PRO A 21 -15.62 22.96 2.84
CA PRO A 21 -16.81 22.44 3.52
C PRO A 21 -17.89 22.06 2.50
N ARG A 22 -18.48 20.87 2.67
CA ARG A 22 -19.57 20.37 1.85
C ARG A 22 -20.61 19.64 2.70
N VAL A 23 -21.86 19.78 2.32
CA VAL A 23 -22.95 18.97 2.88
C VAL A 23 -23.16 17.78 1.97
N LEU A 24 -22.95 16.57 2.47
CA LEU A 24 -23.01 15.34 1.69
C LEU A 24 -23.88 14.30 2.38
N GLY A 25 -24.51 13.43 1.58
CA GLY A 25 -25.15 12.21 2.07
C GLY A 25 -24.11 11.12 2.37
N VAL A 26 -24.50 10.11 3.20
CA VAL A 26 -23.61 9.01 3.61
C VAL A 26 -22.93 8.31 2.42
N ARG A 27 -23.68 8.02 1.37
CA ARG A 27 -23.13 7.39 0.15
C ARG A 27 -22.03 8.21 -0.48
N GLN A 28 -22.21 9.52 -0.57
CA GLN A 28 -21.23 10.43 -1.17
C GLN A 28 -19.97 10.52 -0.31
N ILE A 29 -20.13 10.60 1.01
CA ILE A 29 -18.98 10.58 1.96
C ILE A 29 -18.17 9.29 1.79
N LEU A 30 -18.81 8.13 1.67
CA LEU A 30 -18.14 6.85 1.47
C LEU A 30 -17.40 6.78 0.12
N LEU A 31 -17.99 7.34 -0.95
CA LEU A 31 -17.34 7.40 -2.26
C LEU A 31 -16.09 8.29 -2.24
N GLU A 32 -16.17 9.46 -1.61
CA GLU A 32 -15.00 10.35 -1.44
C GLU A 32 -13.91 9.67 -0.59
N TRP A 33 -14.30 8.98 0.48
CA TRP A 33 -13.35 8.24 1.30
C TRP A 33 -12.66 7.10 0.51
N ILE A 34 -13.41 6.34 -0.31
CA ILE A 34 -12.84 5.27 -1.15
C ILE A 34 -11.84 5.86 -2.16
N ALA A 35 -12.17 6.99 -2.79
CA ALA A 35 -11.28 7.67 -3.72
C ALA A 35 -9.98 8.10 -3.02
N PHE A 36 -10.09 8.78 -1.89
CA PHE A 36 -8.95 9.18 -1.07
C PHE A 36 -8.11 7.98 -0.61
N ARG A 37 -8.74 6.92 -0.10
CA ARG A 37 -8.03 5.73 0.39
C ARG A 37 -7.32 5.00 -0.74
N SER A 38 -7.93 4.90 -1.91
CA SER A 38 -7.32 4.30 -3.10
C SER A 38 -6.04 5.05 -3.51
N GLU A 39 -6.06 6.37 -3.44
CA GLU A 39 -4.87 7.19 -3.72
C GLU A 39 -3.78 7.00 -2.64
N CYS A 40 -4.16 6.89 -1.38
CA CYS A 40 -3.21 6.59 -0.30
C CYS A 40 -2.52 5.24 -0.49
N VAL A 41 -3.26 4.19 -0.85
CA VAL A 41 -2.71 2.86 -1.14
C VAL A 41 -1.78 2.93 -2.35
N ARG A 42 -2.18 3.64 -3.42
CA ARG A 42 -1.35 3.81 -4.62
C ARG A 42 -0.02 4.49 -4.29
N ARG A 43 -0.03 5.60 -3.56
CA ARG A 43 1.18 6.32 -3.15
C ARG A 43 2.10 5.48 -2.27
N ARG A 44 1.55 4.74 -1.30
CA ARG A 44 2.31 3.82 -0.46
C ARG A 44 2.97 2.74 -1.31
N THR A 45 2.20 2.08 -2.19
CA THR A 45 2.72 1.03 -3.08
C THR A 45 3.82 1.56 -4.02
N TYR A 46 3.66 2.78 -4.53
CA TYR A 46 4.67 3.42 -5.37
C TYR A 46 5.96 3.73 -4.59
N TYR A 47 5.85 4.21 -3.37
CA TYR A 47 7.00 4.45 -2.50
C TYR A 47 7.77 3.16 -2.21
N ASP A 48 7.06 2.08 -1.86
CA ASP A 48 7.66 0.77 -1.61
C ASP A 48 8.32 0.20 -2.86
N LEU A 49 7.68 0.37 -4.03
CA LEU A 49 8.25 -0.01 -5.33
C LEU A 49 9.58 0.70 -5.60
N GLN A 50 9.61 2.03 -5.44
CA GLN A 50 10.84 2.79 -5.65
C GLN A 50 11.98 2.36 -4.71
N GLY A 51 11.67 2.10 -3.44
CA GLY A 51 12.66 1.62 -2.47
C GLY A 51 13.27 0.27 -2.89
N LYS A 52 12.42 -0.66 -3.32
CA LYS A 52 12.85 -1.97 -3.80
C LYS A 52 13.64 -1.89 -5.12
N GLN A 53 13.23 -1.05 -6.04
CA GLN A 53 13.95 -0.83 -7.30
C GLN A 53 15.36 -0.25 -7.06
N LYS A 54 15.47 0.74 -6.16
CA LYS A 54 16.80 1.27 -5.78
C LYS A 54 17.70 0.19 -5.16
N ARG A 55 17.13 -0.64 -4.29
CA ARG A 55 17.88 -1.73 -3.67
C ARG A 55 18.32 -2.77 -4.70
N LEU A 56 17.41 -3.19 -5.58
CA LEU A 56 17.72 -4.13 -6.67
C LEU A 56 18.81 -3.58 -7.58
N HIS A 57 18.76 -2.29 -7.91
CA HIS A 57 19.76 -1.63 -8.73
C HIS A 57 21.17 -1.75 -8.15
N LEU A 58 21.32 -1.49 -6.83
CA LEU A 58 22.61 -1.67 -6.14
C LEU A 58 23.09 -3.13 -6.17
N LEU A 59 22.19 -4.07 -5.91
CA LEU A 59 22.53 -5.49 -5.89
C LEU A 59 22.88 -6.04 -7.26
N ARG A 60 22.32 -5.49 -8.34
CA ARG A 60 22.71 -5.83 -9.72
C ARG A 60 24.13 -5.38 -10.05
N GLY A 61 24.54 -4.20 -9.58
CA GLY A 61 25.94 -3.78 -9.67
C GLY A 61 26.88 -4.72 -8.93
N LEU A 62 26.48 -5.13 -7.71
CA LEU A 62 27.23 -6.11 -6.93
C LEU A 62 27.32 -7.46 -7.63
N GLU A 63 26.21 -7.98 -8.19
CA GLU A 63 26.17 -9.23 -8.93
C GLU A 63 27.17 -9.23 -10.10
N ALA A 64 27.20 -8.15 -10.88
CA ALA A 64 28.13 -8.01 -11.99
C ALA A 64 29.60 -8.14 -11.55
N ILE A 65 29.97 -7.59 -10.39
CA ILE A 65 31.33 -7.69 -9.83
C ILE A 65 31.59 -9.05 -9.21
N LEU A 66 30.60 -9.66 -8.53
CA LEU A 66 30.76 -11.00 -7.95
C LEU A 66 30.97 -12.10 -9.00
N LEU A 67 30.54 -11.88 -10.26
CA LEU A 67 30.81 -12.79 -11.37
C LEU A 67 32.28 -12.81 -11.79
N ASP A 68 33.03 -11.72 -11.56
CA ASP A 68 34.45 -11.60 -11.88
C ASP A 68 35.17 -10.76 -10.82
N ILE A 69 35.32 -11.34 -9.63
CA ILE A 69 35.95 -10.70 -8.48
C ILE A 69 37.44 -10.40 -8.76
N ASP A 70 38.11 -11.29 -9.47
CA ASP A 70 39.57 -11.15 -9.76
C ASP A 70 39.81 -9.89 -10.58
N LYS A 71 38.98 -9.64 -11.59
CA LYS A 71 39.01 -8.41 -12.38
C LYS A 71 38.76 -7.16 -11.54
N ALA A 72 37.84 -7.21 -10.60
CA ALA A 72 37.56 -6.09 -9.71
C ALA A 72 38.76 -5.78 -8.81
N ILE A 73 39.41 -6.80 -8.25
CA ILE A 73 40.63 -6.67 -7.44
C ILE A 73 41.76 -6.13 -8.29
N GLU A 74 41.92 -6.60 -9.52
CA GLU A 74 42.93 -6.13 -10.44
C GLU A 74 42.78 -4.63 -10.78
N ILE A 75 41.55 -4.19 -11.06
CA ILE A 75 41.23 -2.78 -11.31
C ILE A 75 41.61 -1.92 -10.10
N VAL A 76 41.14 -2.28 -8.90
CA VAL A 76 41.43 -1.54 -7.67
C VAL A 76 42.96 -1.48 -7.40
N ARG A 77 43.68 -2.59 -7.59
CA ARG A 77 45.10 -2.72 -7.34
C ARG A 77 45.96 -1.89 -8.32
N ASN A 78 45.52 -1.77 -9.57
CA ASN A 78 46.22 -1.05 -10.61
C ASN A 78 45.85 0.45 -10.68
N THR A 79 44.87 0.87 -9.92
CA THR A 79 44.46 2.28 -9.80
C THR A 79 45.41 3.02 -8.87
N ALA A 80 45.97 4.14 -9.34
CA ALA A 80 46.98 4.91 -8.61
C ALA A 80 46.40 5.78 -7.52
N GLU A 81 45.21 6.38 -7.76
CA GLU A 81 44.55 7.30 -6.85
C GLU A 81 43.18 6.75 -6.41
N GLU A 82 42.83 6.94 -5.13
CA GLU A 82 41.58 6.50 -4.58
C GLU A 82 40.35 7.09 -5.31
N SER A 83 40.45 8.34 -5.75
CA SER A 83 39.44 9.04 -6.53
C SER A 83 39.10 8.39 -7.88
N GLU A 84 40.02 7.62 -8.44
CA GLU A 84 39.86 6.95 -9.74
C GLU A 84 39.27 5.54 -9.63
N VAL A 85 39.16 4.99 -8.43
CA VAL A 85 38.64 3.62 -8.22
C VAL A 85 37.23 3.47 -8.74
N VAL A 86 36.33 4.39 -8.37
CA VAL A 86 34.94 4.37 -8.81
C VAL A 86 34.80 4.50 -10.32
N PRO A 87 35.40 5.51 -10.99
CA PRO A 87 35.41 5.61 -12.46
C PRO A 87 35.94 4.36 -13.16
N ASN A 88 37.03 3.77 -12.66
CA ASN A 88 37.64 2.57 -13.25
C ASN A 88 36.75 1.34 -13.11
N LEU A 89 36.06 1.17 -11.99
CA LEU A 89 35.04 0.12 -11.80
C LEU A 89 33.84 0.30 -12.75
N MET A 90 33.37 1.54 -12.92
CA MET A 90 32.29 1.87 -13.85
C MET A 90 32.64 1.45 -15.28
N ILE A 91 33.84 1.79 -15.75
CA ILE A 91 34.32 1.44 -17.09
C ILE A 91 34.52 -0.08 -17.21
N GLY A 92 35.14 -0.69 -16.20
CA GLY A 92 35.49 -2.11 -16.23
C GLY A 92 34.28 -3.06 -16.24
N PHE A 93 33.19 -2.71 -15.58
CA PHE A 93 32.00 -3.54 -15.43
C PHE A 93 30.75 -2.99 -16.11
N GLY A 94 30.80 -1.77 -16.67
CA GLY A 94 29.62 -1.15 -17.29
C GLY A 94 28.51 -0.82 -16.29
N ILE A 95 28.87 -0.50 -15.06
CA ILE A 95 27.98 -0.13 -13.97
C ILE A 95 27.96 1.39 -13.78
N ASP A 96 26.94 1.93 -13.15
CA ASP A 96 26.87 3.37 -12.84
C ASP A 96 27.64 3.73 -11.56
N GLU A 97 27.77 5.04 -11.30
CA GLU A 97 28.51 5.60 -10.18
C GLU A 97 27.96 5.10 -8.83
N VAL A 98 26.62 5.07 -8.67
CA VAL A 98 25.98 4.66 -7.41
C VAL A 98 26.21 3.17 -7.12
N GLN A 99 26.23 2.34 -8.16
CA GLN A 99 26.56 0.92 -8.06
C GLN A 99 28.05 0.73 -7.75
N ALA A 100 28.92 1.47 -8.42
CA ALA A 100 30.36 1.39 -8.23
C ALA A 100 30.79 1.83 -6.82
N GLU A 101 30.24 2.92 -6.30
CA GLU A 101 30.43 3.37 -4.91
C GLU A 101 29.99 2.30 -3.91
N TYR A 102 28.76 1.77 -4.09
CA TYR A 102 28.24 0.72 -3.21
C TYR A 102 29.17 -0.50 -3.16
N VAL A 103 29.74 -0.87 -4.28
CA VAL A 103 30.65 -2.03 -4.36
C VAL A 103 32.03 -1.70 -3.79
N ALA A 104 32.57 -0.52 -4.04
CA ALA A 104 33.86 -0.09 -3.51
C ALA A 104 33.90 -0.09 -1.96
N GLU A 105 32.78 0.17 -1.32
CA GLU A 105 32.65 0.15 0.14
C GLU A 105 32.48 -1.25 0.74
N ILE A 106 32.37 -2.30 -0.08
CA ILE A 106 32.17 -3.66 0.44
C ILE A 106 33.42 -4.17 1.14
N LYS A 107 33.23 -4.62 2.37
CA LYS A 107 34.32 -5.22 3.16
C LYS A 107 34.71 -6.59 2.59
N LEU A 108 35.99 -6.86 2.45
CA LEU A 108 36.55 -8.14 1.94
C LEU A 108 35.93 -9.38 2.62
N ARG A 109 35.63 -9.30 3.92
CA ARG A 109 34.96 -10.39 4.66
C ARG A 109 33.58 -10.76 4.12
N HIS A 110 32.92 -9.87 3.37
CA HIS A 110 31.61 -10.09 2.77
C HIS A 110 31.68 -10.79 1.41
N LEU A 111 32.87 -11.00 0.85
CA LEU A 111 33.08 -11.72 -0.41
C LEU A 111 33.12 -13.23 -0.21
N ASN A 112 32.47 -13.76 0.85
CA ASN A 112 32.38 -15.17 1.09
C ASN A 112 31.14 -15.79 0.40
N ARG A 113 31.19 -17.10 0.19
CA ARG A 113 30.13 -17.86 -0.50
C ARG A 113 28.74 -17.66 0.10
N GLU A 114 28.65 -17.61 1.43
CA GLU A 114 27.37 -17.45 2.13
C GLU A 114 26.75 -16.06 1.84
N TYR A 115 27.56 -15.03 1.84
CA TYR A 115 27.10 -13.68 1.53
C TYR A 115 26.62 -13.57 0.07
N ILE A 116 27.36 -14.16 -0.86
CA ILE A 116 27.00 -14.18 -2.29
C ILE A 116 25.63 -14.87 -2.47
N LEU A 117 25.44 -16.05 -1.89
CA LEU A 117 24.16 -16.77 -1.96
C LEU A 117 23.00 -15.95 -1.41
N LYS A 118 23.17 -15.32 -0.24
CA LYS A 118 22.15 -14.46 0.35
C LYS A 118 21.80 -13.26 -0.53
N ARG A 119 22.77 -12.70 -1.25
CA ARG A 119 22.50 -11.56 -2.15
C ARG A 119 21.77 -12.01 -3.41
N THR A 120 22.10 -13.17 -3.93
CA THR A 120 21.36 -13.76 -5.08
C THR A 120 19.91 -14.06 -4.72
N GLU A 121 19.67 -14.67 -3.55
CA GLU A 121 18.30 -14.88 -3.05
C GLU A 121 17.55 -13.56 -2.85
N GLU A 122 18.20 -12.53 -2.28
CA GLU A 122 17.62 -11.19 -2.11
C GLU A 122 17.24 -10.56 -3.45
N ILE A 123 18.04 -10.74 -4.50
CA ILE A 123 17.73 -10.26 -5.86
C ILE A 123 16.44 -10.90 -6.37
N GLU A 124 16.34 -12.23 -6.29
CA GLU A 124 15.14 -12.95 -6.75
C GLU A 124 13.88 -12.55 -5.99
N GLU A 125 13.98 -12.37 -4.67
CA GLU A 125 12.86 -11.92 -3.83
C GLU A 125 12.43 -10.50 -4.19
N LEU A 126 13.39 -9.60 -4.41
CA LEU A 126 13.12 -8.22 -4.82
C LEU A 126 12.45 -8.17 -6.20
N GLU A 127 12.90 -8.97 -7.16
CA GLU A 127 12.28 -9.02 -8.50
C GLU A 127 10.83 -9.49 -8.43
N LYS A 128 10.54 -10.54 -7.66
CA LYS A 128 9.18 -11.02 -7.43
C LYS A 128 8.30 -9.96 -6.75
N ALA A 129 8.86 -9.30 -5.73
CA ALA A 129 8.15 -8.25 -5.00
C ALA A 129 7.89 -7.01 -5.87
N ILE A 130 8.84 -6.60 -6.70
CA ILE A 130 8.68 -5.49 -7.66
C ILE A 130 7.58 -5.80 -8.67
N ALA A 131 7.61 -7.01 -9.26
CA ALA A 131 6.58 -7.44 -10.20
C ALA A 131 5.18 -7.44 -9.58
N ASP A 132 5.05 -7.87 -8.31
CA ASP A 132 3.78 -7.84 -7.57
C ASP A 132 3.29 -6.41 -7.31
N LEU A 133 4.16 -5.50 -6.88
CA LEU A 133 3.82 -4.09 -6.63
C LEU A 133 3.43 -3.37 -7.92
N GLU A 134 4.13 -3.63 -9.02
CA GLU A 134 3.76 -3.09 -10.34
C GLU A 134 2.38 -3.58 -10.79
N ASP A 135 2.07 -4.86 -10.56
CA ASP A 135 0.76 -5.41 -10.87
C ASP A 135 -0.35 -4.78 -10.01
N VAL A 136 -0.08 -4.49 -8.73
CA VAL A 136 -1.01 -3.74 -7.87
C VAL A 136 -1.29 -2.36 -8.44
N LEU A 137 -0.27 -1.64 -8.91
CA LEU A 137 -0.42 -0.29 -9.48
C LEU A 137 -1.19 -0.30 -10.81
N LYS A 138 -1.01 -1.34 -11.63
CA LYS A 138 -1.70 -1.50 -12.92
C LYS A 138 -3.17 -1.88 -12.77
N ARG A 139 -3.57 -2.57 -11.68
CA ARG A 139 -4.91 -3.14 -11.51
C ARG A 139 -5.70 -2.50 -10.38
N PRO A 140 -6.66 -1.60 -10.66
CA PRO A 140 -7.51 -1.00 -9.62
C PRO A 140 -8.25 -2.03 -8.74
N ALA A 141 -8.56 -3.21 -9.28
CA ALA A 141 -9.18 -4.29 -8.52
C ALA A 141 -8.30 -4.79 -7.38
N ARG A 142 -6.98 -4.83 -7.55
CA ARG A 142 -6.03 -5.21 -6.48
C ARG A 142 -5.98 -4.17 -5.38
N ILE A 143 -6.00 -2.87 -5.72
CA ILE A 143 -6.07 -1.79 -4.73
C ILE A 143 -7.33 -1.92 -3.90
N ARG A 144 -8.49 -2.19 -4.52
CA ARG A 144 -9.76 -2.44 -3.80
C ARG A 144 -9.65 -3.64 -2.87
N LYS A 145 -9.04 -4.74 -3.32
CA LYS A 145 -8.84 -5.93 -2.49
C LYS A 145 -7.99 -5.63 -1.27
N ILE A 146 -6.92 -4.86 -1.40
CA ILE A 146 -6.07 -4.41 -0.27
C ILE A 146 -6.92 -3.62 0.72
N ILE A 147 -7.69 -2.64 0.25
CA ILE A 147 -8.57 -1.83 1.10
C ILE A 147 -9.59 -2.71 1.83
N MET A 148 -10.23 -3.65 1.13
CA MET A 148 -11.19 -4.58 1.74
C MET A 148 -10.55 -5.46 2.82
N THR A 149 -9.35 -5.95 2.60
CA THR A 149 -8.61 -6.74 3.59
C THR A 149 -8.29 -5.91 4.83
N GLU A 150 -7.73 -4.71 4.65
CA GLU A 150 -7.41 -3.79 5.76
C GLU A 150 -8.67 -3.40 6.56
N LEU A 151 -9.79 -3.13 5.88
CA LEU A 151 -11.08 -2.83 6.55
C LEU A 151 -11.62 -4.06 7.29
N GLY A 152 -11.46 -5.26 6.75
CA GLY A 152 -11.84 -6.50 7.41
C GLY A 152 -11.08 -6.70 8.73
N ASP A 153 -9.79 -6.40 8.75
CA ASP A 153 -8.98 -6.48 9.97
C ASP A 153 -9.37 -5.41 11.01
N VAL A 154 -9.67 -4.20 10.56
CA VAL A 154 -10.22 -3.13 11.42
C VAL A 154 -11.57 -3.53 11.99
N ALA A 155 -12.47 -4.11 11.17
CA ALA A 155 -13.76 -4.57 11.62
C ALA A 155 -13.67 -5.69 12.67
N LYS A 156 -12.74 -6.64 12.48
CA LYS A 156 -12.50 -7.70 13.47
C LYS A 156 -11.98 -7.15 14.81
N LYS A 157 -11.09 -6.16 14.76
CA LYS A 157 -10.42 -5.62 15.95
C LYS A 157 -11.30 -4.62 16.73
N TYR A 158 -12.07 -3.82 16.02
CA TYR A 158 -12.81 -2.68 16.59
C TYR A 158 -14.30 -2.72 16.37
N GLY A 159 -14.81 -3.67 15.58
CA GLY A 159 -16.23 -3.81 15.29
C GLY A 159 -17.03 -4.18 16.53
N SER A 160 -18.22 -3.63 16.65
CA SER A 160 -19.21 -4.01 17.64
C SER A 160 -20.49 -4.46 16.95
N PRO A 161 -21.24 -5.40 17.53
CA PRO A 161 -22.50 -5.84 16.95
C PRO A 161 -23.51 -4.68 16.91
N ARG A 162 -24.40 -4.72 15.94
CA ARG A 162 -25.49 -3.75 15.82
C ARG A 162 -26.38 -3.84 17.05
N LYS A 163 -26.76 -2.70 17.62
CA LYS A 163 -27.64 -2.63 18.81
C LYS A 163 -29.11 -2.70 18.48
N THR A 164 -29.50 -2.47 17.23
CA THR A 164 -30.90 -2.45 16.76
C THR A 164 -31.12 -3.54 15.73
N GLU A 165 -32.31 -4.06 15.67
CA GLU A 165 -32.78 -5.01 14.66
C GLU A 165 -33.32 -4.27 13.43
N ILE A 166 -33.18 -4.85 12.24
CA ILE A 166 -33.80 -4.35 11.01
C ILE A 166 -34.98 -5.26 10.73
N LEU A 167 -36.18 -4.70 10.82
CA LEU A 167 -37.40 -5.38 10.42
C LEU A 167 -37.67 -5.02 8.94
N TYR A 168 -37.73 -6.03 8.09
CA TYR A 168 -37.97 -5.85 6.65
C TYR A 168 -39.49 -5.93 6.32
N ASP A 169 -40.25 -6.64 7.14
CA ASP A 169 -41.70 -6.75 7.03
C ASP A 169 -42.33 -6.09 8.28
N LEU A 170 -42.72 -4.83 8.16
CA LEU A 170 -43.67 -4.26 9.12
C LEU A 170 -45.04 -4.94 8.86
N PRO A 171 -45.68 -5.55 9.83
CA PRO A 171 -47.06 -5.97 9.66
C PRO A 171 -47.87 -4.75 9.23
N ASP A 172 -48.69 -4.94 8.20
CA ASP A 172 -49.52 -3.88 7.62
C ASP A 172 -50.47 -3.37 8.73
N ASP A 173 -50.24 -2.17 9.23
CA ASP A 173 -51.08 -1.54 10.28
C ASP A 173 -52.49 -1.19 9.79
N SER A 174 -52.80 -1.50 8.51
CA SER A 174 -54.15 -1.29 7.95
C SER A 174 -55.23 -2.14 8.63
N ALA A 175 -54.87 -3.18 9.39
CA ALA A 175 -55.83 -4.02 10.14
C ALA A 175 -56.16 -3.47 11.53
N ALA A 176 -55.43 -2.46 12.04
CA ALA A 176 -55.69 -1.90 13.38
C ALA A 176 -56.72 -0.77 13.39
N ASP A 177 -56.99 -0.15 12.25
CA ASP A 177 -57.97 0.95 12.14
C ASP A 177 -59.45 0.46 12.03
N GLU A 178 -59.69 -0.80 11.70
CA GLU A 178 -61.07 -1.33 11.59
C GLU A 178 -61.71 -1.72 12.94
N GLN A 179 -60.96 -1.70 14.05
CA GLN A 179 -61.49 -2.08 15.36
C GLN A 179 -61.87 -0.89 16.29
N ASN A 180 -61.71 0.35 15.84
CA ASN A 180 -62.03 1.54 16.62
C ASN A 180 -63.28 2.30 16.10
N GLU A 181 -64.30 1.62 15.61
CA GLU A 181 -65.61 2.24 15.50
C GLU A 181 -66.20 2.37 16.91
N ILE A 182 -66.15 3.59 17.44
CA ILE A 182 -66.84 3.96 18.68
C ILE A 182 -68.38 3.90 18.38
N PRO A 183 -69.12 3.08 19.06
CA PRO A 183 -70.61 3.09 18.88
C PRO A 183 -71.15 4.44 19.31
N ASP A 184 -71.90 5.09 18.39
CA ASP A 184 -72.69 6.27 18.68
C ASP A 184 -73.73 5.97 19.75
N TYR A 185 -73.69 6.74 20.84
CA TYR A 185 -74.80 6.83 21.83
C TYR A 185 -75.58 8.12 21.64
#